data_e5601b19cc8582ca75c79eb5961afea9
#
_entry.id   e5601b19cc8582ca75c79eb5961afea9
#
_cell.length_a   1.000
_cell.length_b   1.000
_cell.length_c   1.000
_cell.angle_alpha   90.00
_cell.angle_beta   90.00
_cell.angle_gamma   90.00
#
_symmetry.space_group_name_H-M   'P 1'
#
loop_
_entity.id
_entity.type
_entity.pdbx_description
1 polymer ?
#
loop_
_entity_poly.entity_id
_entity_poly.type
_entity_poly.pdbx_seq_one_letter_code
_entity_poly.pdbx_strand_id
1 'polypeptide(L)'
;MTPVDIITSKQISDIRDIVKRDDIDVPLVAVYCGSRVGNHPSYVKMSYELGTALVAAGLGLVYGGAVIGCMGAVADGVIDKGGMAVGVIPEFMMEREVAHGGLTRLHLTDTMHTRKAIMAEYASAFITLPGGLGTLEEIMEIATWRQLYQHEKPMIILNINGFYDQLIAHLHLTTEHGFMKPEDLQRLIVCHTVDEAIELLKPIVKMPDNLNVNKI
;
A
#
# COMPACT_ATOMS: atom_id res chain seq x y z
N MET A 1 19.23 16.76 -6.55
CA MET A 1 17.91 16.31 -6.05
C MET A 1 16.85 17.07 -6.84
N THR A 2 16.04 16.38 -7.62
CA THR A 2 14.88 16.98 -8.28
C THR A 2 13.88 17.35 -7.16
N PRO A 3 13.25 18.53 -7.21
CA PRO A 3 12.25 18.90 -6.22
C PRO A 3 11.10 17.87 -6.23
N VAL A 4 10.62 17.51 -5.05
CA VAL A 4 9.43 16.65 -4.93
C VAL A 4 8.21 17.45 -5.40
N ASP A 5 7.45 16.93 -6.36
CA ASP A 5 6.19 17.54 -6.75
C ASP A 5 5.14 17.38 -5.65
N ILE A 6 4.70 18.49 -5.05
CA ILE A 6 3.71 18.52 -3.98
C ILE A 6 2.36 18.92 -4.55
N ILE A 7 1.36 18.08 -4.39
CA ILE A 7 -0.02 18.30 -4.80
C ILE A 7 -0.92 18.36 -3.57
N THR A 8 -1.80 19.38 -3.49
CA THR A 8 -2.76 19.50 -2.40
C THR A 8 -4.17 19.15 -2.87
N SER A 9 -4.88 18.31 -2.10
CA SER A 9 -6.24 17.85 -2.41
C SER A 9 -7.29 18.97 -2.45
N LYS A 10 -7.01 20.11 -1.82
CA LYS A 10 -7.90 21.30 -1.83
C LYS A 10 -8.16 21.89 -3.24
N GLN A 11 -7.35 21.49 -4.22
CA GLN A 11 -7.41 22.04 -5.59
C GLN A 11 -8.20 21.16 -6.56
N ILE A 12 -8.69 19.98 -6.12
CA ILE A 12 -9.28 18.99 -7.01
C ILE A 12 -10.56 18.43 -6.40
N SER A 13 -11.67 18.49 -7.18
CA SER A 13 -13.00 18.07 -6.75
C SER A 13 -13.26 16.56 -6.82
N ASP A 14 -12.43 15.81 -7.59
CA ASP A 14 -12.54 14.35 -7.73
C ASP A 14 -11.15 13.69 -7.57
N ILE A 15 -11.08 12.69 -6.69
CA ILE A 15 -9.85 11.91 -6.43
C ILE A 15 -9.35 11.23 -7.71
N ARG A 16 -10.25 10.77 -8.58
CA ARG A 16 -9.89 10.15 -9.87
C ARG A 16 -9.16 11.12 -10.79
N ASP A 17 -9.48 12.41 -10.71
CA ASP A 17 -8.79 13.43 -11.50
C ASP A 17 -7.39 13.73 -10.98
N ILE A 18 -7.13 13.50 -9.68
CA ILE A 18 -5.78 13.56 -9.10
C ILE A 18 -4.91 12.51 -9.77
N VAL A 19 -5.36 11.26 -9.73
CA VAL A 19 -4.60 10.11 -10.22
C VAL A 19 -4.36 10.18 -11.74
N LYS A 20 -5.36 10.65 -12.50
CA LYS A 20 -5.24 10.80 -13.98
C LYS A 20 -4.29 11.90 -14.43
N ARG A 21 -4.11 12.95 -13.61
CA ARG A 21 -3.18 14.07 -13.94
C ARG A 21 -1.73 13.73 -13.66
N ASP A 22 -1.51 12.78 -12.77
CA ASP A 22 -0.20 12.26 -12.49
C ASP A 22 0.19 11.32 -13.63
N ASP A 23 1.15 11.74 -14.42
CA ASP A 23 1.70 10.97 -15.54
C ASP A 23 2.54 9.82 -14.98
N ILE A 24 1.86 8.81 -14.40
CA ILE A 24 2.45 7.61 -13.79
C ILE A 24 2.27 6.47 -14.76
N ASP A 25 3.38 6.00 -15.32
CA ASP A 25 3.44 4.99 -16.37
C ASP A 25 3.71 3.56 -15.87
N VAL A 26 3.81 3.38 -14.54
CA VAL A 26 4.00 2.07 -13.90
C VAL A 26 2.86 1.75 -12.94
N PRO A 27 2.41 0.47 -12.84
CA PRO A 27 1.43 0.09 -11.83
C PRO A 27 1.99 0.29 -10.42
N LEU A 28 1.23 0.95 -9.54
CA LEU A 28 1.64 1.16 -8.15
C LEU A 28 1.04 0.10 -7.23
N VAL A 29 1.82 -0.31 -6.23
CA VAL A 29 1.37 -1.16 -5.13
C VAL A 29 1.21 -0.30 -3.87
N ALA A 30 0.01 -0.30 -3.28
CA ALA A 30 -0.19 0.33 -1.98
C ALA A 30 0.42 -0.55 -0.88
N VAL A 31 1.35 0.03 -0.10
CA VAL A 31 1.98 -0.68 1.01
C VAL A 31 1.54 -0.06 2.33
N TYR A 32 0.83 -0.85 3.14
CA TYR A 32 0.44 -0.51 4.50
C TYR A 32 1.43 -1.11 5.48
N CYS A 33 2.04 -0.29 6.33
CA CYS A 33 3.06 -0.74 7.28
C CYS A 33 3.23 0.23 8.46
N GLY A 34 4.00 -0.22 9.46
CA GLY A 34 4.22 0.59 10.66
C GLY A 34 5.14 1.80 10.42
N SER A 35 4.81 2.93 11.09
CA SER A 35 5.70 4.09 11.22
C SER A 35 6.83 3.86 12.26
N ARG A 36 6.91 2.67 12.84
CA ARG A 36 7.97 2.25 13.78
C ARG A 36 8.74 1.06 13.22
N VAL A 37 9.98 0.88 13.67
CA VAL A 37 10.86 -0.22 13.24
C VAL A 37 10.45 -1.59 13.81
N GLY A 38 9.61 -1.61 14.85
CA GLY A 38 9.32 -2.85 15.60
C GLY A 38 10.49 -3.28 16.48
N ASN A 39 10.37 -4.46 17.08
CA ASN A 39 11.36 -5.03 17.99
C ASN A 39 12.25 -6.11 17.35
N HIS A 40 12.04 -6.39 16.06
CA HIS A 40 12.84 -7.36 15.33
C HIS A 40 13.40 -6.75 14.04
N PRO A 41 14.72 -6.89 13.77
CA PRO A 41 15.38 -6.22 12.64
C PRO A 41 14.86 -6.70 11.27
N SER A 42 14.25 -7.88 11.19
CA SER A 42 13.67 -8.39 9.93
C SER A 42 12.54 -7.53 9.40
N TYR A 43 11.80 -6.79 10.24
CA TYR A 43 10.67 -5.98 9.78
C TYR A 43 11.16 -4.85 8.86
N VAL A 44 12.17 -4.10 9.28
CA VAL A 44 12.79 -3.05 8.48
C VAL A 44 13.51 -3.63 7.26
N LYS A 45 14.28 -4.73 7.46
CA LYS A 45 15.00 -5.38 6.38
C LYS A 45 14.05 -5.84 5.25
N MET A 46 12.99 -6.56 5.58
CA MET A 46 12.04 -7.06 4.57
C MET A 46 11.19 -5.94 3.95
N SER A 47 10.95 -4.84 4.68
CA SER A 47 10.33 -3.65 4.10
C SER A 47 11.19 -3.06 2.98
N TYR A 48 12.50 -2.91 3.22
CA TYR A 48 13.45 -2.46 2.21
C TYR A 48 13.57 -3.46 1.04
N GLU A 49 13.65 -4.76 1.33
CA GLU A 49 13.69 -5.82 0.32
C GLU A 49 12.42 -5.81 -0.54
N LEU A 50 11.24 -5.59 0.05
CA LEU A 50 10.01 -5.43 -0.71
C LEU A 50 10.09 -4.24 -1.67
N GLY A 51 10.56 -3.08 -1.21
CA GLY A 51 10.76 -1.90 -2.06
C GLY A 51 11.64 -2.19 -3.27
N THR A 52 12.79 -2.84 -3.05
CA THR A 52 13.72 -3.21 -4.14
C THR A 52 13.09 -4.21 -5.11
N ALA A 53 12.33 -5.18 -4.58
CA ALA A 53 11.68 -6.22 -5.38
C ALA A 53 10.52 -5.68 -6.23
N LEU A 54 9.77 -4.70 -5.73
CA LEU A 54 8.75 -4.00 -6.52
C LEU A 54 9.36 -3.37 -7.77
N VAL A 55 10.45 -2.62 -7.63
CA VAL A 55 11.12 -1.98 -8.77
C VAL A 55 11.66 -3.03 -9.76
N ALA A 56 12.29 -4.09 -9.26
CA ALA A 56 12.78 -5.18 -10.11
C ALA A 56 11.64 -5.88 -10.89
N ALA A 57 10.42 -5.85 -10.36
CA ALA A 57 9.22 -6.38 -11.01
C ALA A 57 8.52 -5.36 -11.93
N GLY A 58 9.05 -4.14 -12.12
CA GLY A 58 8.41 -3.10 -12.92
C GLY A 58 7.21 -2.43 -12.23
N LEU A 59 7.17 -2.46 -10.90
CA LEU A 59 6.13 -1.87 -10.06
C LEU A 59 6.67 -0.67 -9.30
N GLY A 60 5.79 0.28 -9.00
CA GLY A 60 6.08 1.40 -8.09
C GLY A 60 5.35 1.26 -6.76
N LEU A 61 5.55 2.23 -5.89
CA LEU A 61 5.02 2.28 -4.53
C LEU A 61 4.04 3.45 -4.37
N VAL A 62 2.89 3.22 -3.73
CA VAL A 62 2.12 4.26 -3.06
C VAL A 62 1.98 3.91 -1.58
N TYR A 63 2.22 4.89 -0.68
CA TYR A 63 2.25 4.62 0.77
C TYR A 63 1.99 5.90 1.59
N GLY A 64 2.09 5.80 2.91
CA GLY A 64 1.81 6.89 3.86
C GLY A 64 2.75 8.09 3.81
N GLY A 65 3.78 8.10 2.99
CA GLY A 65 4.64 9.27 2.73
C GLY A 65 5.77 9.51 3.75
N ALA A 66 5.80 8.83 4.90
CA ALA A 66 6.75 9.09 5.98
C ALA A 66 8.13 8.45 5.75
N VAL A 67 9.18 9.12 6.26
CA VAL A 67 10.58 8.65 6.20
C VAL A 67 10.95 7.67 7.32
N ILE A 68 10.04 7.37 8.24
CA ILE A 68 10.33 6.62 9.46
C ILE A 68 9.82 5.18 9.42
N GLY A 69 10.46 4.30 10.23
CA GLY A 69 10.02 2.93 10.45
C GLY A 69 10.06 2.06 9.20
N CYS A 70 9.12 1.13 9.10
CA CYS A 70 8.95 0.29 7.92
C CYS A 70 8.51 1.10 6.70
N MET A 71 7.79 2.22 6.89
CA MET A 71 7.41 3.13 5.81
C MET A 71 8.64 3.72 5.12
N GLY A 72 9.58 4.29 5.88
CA GLY A 72 10.83 4.80 5.32
C GLY A 72 11.61 3.70 4.60
N ALA A 73 11.75 2.54 5.23
CA ALA A 73 12.51 1.44 4.66
C ALA A 73 11.98 0.94 3.31
N VAL A 74 10.65 0.80 3.15
CA VAL A 74 10.08 0.38 1.85
C VAL A 74 10.28 1.46 0.78
N ALA A 75 10.16 2.75 1.16
CA ALA A 75 10.41 3.86 0.24
C ALA A 75 11.87 3.95 -0.16
N ASP A 76 12.82 3.81 0.79
CA ASP A 76 14.26 3.73 0.53
C ASP A 76 14.58 2.63 -0.48
N GLY A 77 13.99 1.43 -0.29
CA GLY A 77 14.18 0.31 -1.22
C GLY A 77 13.75 0.61 -2.65
N VAL A 78 12.67 1.37 -2.83
CA VAL A 78 12.20 1.80 -4.16
C VAL A 78 13.09 2.90 -4.73
N ILE A 79 13.40 3.93 -3.94
CA ILE A 79 14.14 5.11 -4.37
C ILE A 79 15.59 4.75 -4.72
N ASP A 80 16.26 3.93 -3.93
CA ASP A 80 17.63 3.45 -4.18
C ASP A 80 17.77 2.68 -5.48
N LYS A 81 16.66 2.12 -5.99
CA LYS A 81 16.61 1.44 -7.29
C LYS A 81 16.10 2.33 -8.44
N GLY A 82 15.90 3.62 -8.18
CA GLY A 82 15.38 4.56 -9.16
C GLY A 82 13.92 4.33 -9.54
N GLY A 83 13.17 3.65 -8.67
CA GLY A 83 11.74 3.37 -8.87
C GLY A 83 10.85 4.55 -8.50
N MET A 84 9.57 4.43 -8.85
CA MET A 84 8.54 5.43 -8.55
C MET A 84 7.98 5.22 -7.15
N ALA A 85 8.03 6.27 -6.33
CA ALA A 85 7.47 6.30 -4.98
C ALA A 85 6.53 7.50 -4.81
N VAL A 86 5.26 7.23 -4.53
CA VAL A 86 4.21 8.21 -4.27
C VAL A 86 3.85 8.19 -2.79
N GLY A 87 3.99 9.31 -2.12
CA GLY A 87 3.58 9.50 -0.72
C GLY A 87 2.23 10.20 -0.64
N VAL A 88 1.38 9.77 0.30
CA VAL A 88 0.12 10.45 0.61
C VAL A 88 0.04 10.69 2.11
N ILE A 89 0.06 11.96 2.53
CA ILE A 89 0.13 12.34 3.94
C ILE A 89 -0.85 13.48 4.25
N PRO A 90 -1.63 13.40 5.34
CA PRO A 90 -2.45 14.51 5.79
C PRO A 90 -1.61 15.67 6.33
N GLU A 91 -1.99 16.91 6.02
CA GLU A 91 -1.29 18.13 6.47
C GLU A 91 -1.02 18.13 7.99
N PHE A 92 -2.02 17.69 8.80
CA PHE A 92 -1.88 17.66 10.25
C PHE A 92 -0.89 16.61 10.79
N MET A 93 -0.47 15.65 9.95
CA MET A 93 0.52 14.62 10.31
C MET A 93 1.95 15.05 9.97
N MET A 94 2.15 16.09 9.16
CA MET A 94 3.47 16.55 8.72
C MET A 94 4.42 16.91 9.86
N GLU A 95 3.89 17.35 11.02
CA GLU A 95 4.70 17.63 12.21
C GLU A 95 5.20 16.36 12.93
N ARG A 96 4.49 15.24 12.77
CA ARG A 96 4.79 13.98 13.46
C ARG A 96 5.47 12.96 12.54
N GLU A 97 5.11 12.97 11.29
CA GLU A 97 5.62 12.08 10.26
C GLU A 97 6.32 12.95 9.20
N VAL A 98 7.63 13.06 9.30
CA VAL A 98 8.43 13.82 8.33
C VAL A 98 8.27 13.13 6.96
N ALA A 99 7.83 13.89 5.96
CA ALA A 99 7.71 13.39 4.60
C ALA A 99 9.09 12.99 4.05
N HIS A 100 9.11 11.91 3.29
CA HIS A 100 10.34 11.42 2.70
C HIS A 100 10.81 12.34 1.56
N GLY A 101 12.05 12.85 1.67
CA GLY A 101 12.60 13.85 0.72
C GLY A 101 12.97 13.32 -0.67
N GLY A 102 12.97 12.00 -0.87
CA GLY A 102 13.32 11.34 -2.14
C GLY A 102 12.12 10.86 -2.96
N LEU A 103 10.88 11.21 -2.56
CA LEU A 103 9.68 10.79 -3.28
C LEU A 103 9.62 11.35 -4.69
N THR A 104 9.06 10.59 -5.62
CA THR A 104 8.71 11.07 -6.95
C THR A 104 7.58 12.09 -6.85
N ARG A 105 6.59 11.82 -5.97
CA ARG A 105 5.43 12.67 -5.77
C ARG A 105 4.94 12.62 -4.32
N LEU A 106 4.43 13.74 -3.83
CA LEU A 106 3.82 13.84 -2.51
C LEU A 106 2.44 14.51 -2.61
N HIS A 107 1.40 13.79 -2.18
CA HIS A 107 0.05 14.33 -2.01
C HIS A 107 -0.18 14.76 -0.58
N LEU A 108 -0.50 16.04 -0.39
CA LEU A 108 -0.97 16.56 0.88
C LEU A 108 -2.50 16.51 0.91
N THR A 109 -3.07 15.92 1.95
CA THR A 109 -4.52 15.76 2.10
C THR A 109 -5.02 16.50 3.35
N ASP A 110 -6.31 16.80 3.35
CA ASP A 110 -7.00 17.44 4.47
C ASP A 110 -7.43 16.43 5.55
N THR A 111 -7.77 15.21 5.16
CA THR A 111 -8.29 14.18 6.04
C THR A 111 -7.64 12.82 5.84
N MET A 112 -7.79 11.91 6.84
CA MET A 112 -7.41 10.51 6.69
C MET A 112 -8.27 9.78 5.65
N HIS A 113 -9.53 10.17 5.47
CA HIS A 113 -10.38 9.56 4.45
C HIS A 113 -9.88 9.87 3.03
N THR A 114 -9.56 11.14 2.76
CA THR A 114 -8.97 11.57 1.47
C THR A 114 -7.65 10.85 1.20
N ARG A 115 -6.78 10.74 2.22
CA ARG A 115 -5.52 9.98 2.14
C ARG A 115 -5.74 8.56 1.65
N LYS A 116 -6.59 7.80 2.35
CA LYS A 116 -6.83 6.38 2.05
C LYS A 116 -7.49 6.20 0.68
N ALA A 117 -8.43 7.06 0.34
CA ALA A 117 -9.08 7.03 -0.97
C ALA A 117 -8.09 7.28 -2.12
N ILE A 118 -7.16 8.24 -1.98
CA ILE A 118 -6.10 8.50 -2.96
C ILE A 118 -5.17 7.28 -3.08
N MET A 119 -4.71 6.73 -1.95
CA MET A 119 -3.86 5.54 -1.96
C MET A 119 -4.54 4.35 -2.65
N ALA A 120 -5.82 4.15 -2.37
CA ALA A 120 -6.60 3.07 -2.99
C ALA A 120 -6.83 3.28 -4.49
N GLU A 121 -7.03 4.52 -4.94
CA GLU A 121 -7.21 4.82 -6.37
C GLU A 121 -5.93 4.56 -7.17
N TYR A 122 -4.76 4.97 -6.65
CA TYR A 122 -3.47 4.66 -7.28
C TYR A 122 -3.13 3.18 -7.32
N ALA A 123 -3.57 2.43 -6.33
CA ALA A 123 -3.13 1.05 -6.15
C ALA A 123 -3.64 0.13 -7.25
N SER A 124 -2.76 -0.69 -7.82
CA SER A 124 -3.10 -1.87 -8.62
C SER A 124 -3.19 -3.13 -7.75
N ALA A 125 -2.57 -3.12 -6.58
CA ALA A 125 -2.61 -4.15 -5.55
C ALA A 125 -2.28 -3.56 -4.18
N PHE A 126 -2.54 -4.32 -3.12
CA PHE A 126 -2.27 -3.95 -1.74
C PHE A 126 -1.35 -4.97 -1.07
N ILE A 127 -0.32 -4.51 -0.38
CA ILE A 127 0.53 -5.35 0.47
C ILE A 127 0.53 -4.76 1.88
N THR A 128 0.34 -5.63 2.87
CA THR A 128 0.39 -5.26 4.29
C THR A 128 1.61 -5.90 4.95
N LEU A 129 2.53 -5.07 5.42
CA LEU A 129 3.67 -5.43 6.26
C LEU A 129 3.31 -5.28 7.74
N PRO A 130 4.13 -5.80 8.67
CA PRO A 130 3.93 -5.58 10.10
C PRO A 130 3.73 -4.11 10.46
N GLY A 131 2.72 -3.83 11.29
CA GLY A 131 2.37 -2.48 11.71
C GLY A 131 1.39 -2.45 12.88
N GLY A 132 0.96 -1.26 13.25
CA GLY A 132 0.04 -1.03 14.36
C GLY A 132 -1.42 -0.85 13.91
N LEU A 133 -2.18 -0.10 14.74
CA LEU A 133 -3.60 0.13 14.51
C LEU A 133 -3.92 0.76 13.16
N GLY A 134 -3.11 1.73 12.70
CA GLY A 134 -3.32 2.37 11.40
C GLY A 134 -3.18 1.38 10.25
N THR A 135 -2.18 0.49 10.32
CA THR A 135 -1.97 -0.56 9.32
C THR A 135 -3.13 -1.56 9.30
N LEU A 136 -3.64 -1.96 10.49
CA LEU A 136 -4.80 -2.84 10.59
C LEU A 136 -6.07 -2.16 10.06
N GLU A 137 -6.26 -0.89 10.37
CA GLU A 137 -7.39 -0.11 9.89
C GLU A 137 -7.39 -0.02 8.35
N GLU A 138 -6.25 0.28 7.74
CA GLU A 138 -6.08 0.39 6.29
C GLU A 138 -6.42 -0.94 5.59
N ILE A 139 -5.85 -2.07 6.03
CA ILE A 139 -6.12 -3.36 5.38
C ILE A 139 -7.56 -3.84 5.59
N MET A 140 -8.14 -3.62 6.79
CA MET A 140 -9.53 -4.01 7.05
C MET A 140 -10.52 -3.17 6.25
N GLU A 141 -10.26 -1.88 6.03
CA GLU A 141 -11.08 -1.04 5.17
C GLU A 141 -11.06 -1.54 3.73
N ILE A 142 -9.87 -1.79 3.16
CA ILE A 142 -9.74 -2.31 1.79
C ILE A 142 -10.37 -3.70 1.66
N ALA A 143 -10.20 -4.58 2.64
CA ALA A 143 -10.87 -5.88 2.65
C ALA A 143 -12.40 -5.75 2.68
N THR A 144 -12.92 -4.80 3.45
CA THR A 144 -14.34 -4.47 3.48
C THR A 144 -14.83 -3.93 2.13
N TRP A 145 -14.08 -3.03 1.49
CA TRP A 145 -14.42 -2.54 0.16
C TRP A 145 -14.43 -3.66 -0.88
N ARG A 146 -13.51 -4.62 -0.78
CA ARG A 146 -13.50 -5.82 -1.63
C ARG A 146 -14.74 -6.69 -1.41
N GLN A 147 -15.16 -6.89 -0.16
CA GLN A 147 -16.38 -7.60 0.20
C GLN A 147 -17.63 -6.91 -0.37
N LEU A 148 -17.62 -5.57 -0.40
CA LEU A 148 -18.69 -4.73 -0.96
C LEU A 148 -18.58 -4.52 -2.48
N TYR A 149 -17.70 -5.27 -3.16
CA TYR A 149 -17.49 -5.20 -4.62
C TYR A 149 -17.04 -3.83 -5.14
N GLN A 150 -16.37 -3.02 -4.30
CA GLN A 150 -15.84 -1.72 -4.71
C GLN A 150 -14.53 -1.83 -5.50
N HIS A 151 -13.83 -2.94 -5.40
CA HIS A 151 -12.63 -3.26 -6.20
C HIS A 151 -12.39 -4.76 -6.29
N GLU A 152 -11.52 -5.16 -7.24
CA GLU A 152 -11.07 -6.54 -7.43
C GLU A 152 -9.55 -6.71 -7.31
N LYS A 153 -8.86 -5.69 -6.81
CA LYS A 153 -7.40 -5.65 -6.69
C LYS A 153 -6.90 -6.71 -5.70
N PRO A 154 -5.76 -7.38 -5.96
CA PRO A 154 -5.15 -8.32 -5.03
C PRO A 154 -4.80 -7.68 -3.69
N MET A 155 -5.01 -8.43 -2.60
CA MET A 155 -4.69 -8.00 -1.23
C MET A 155 -3.80 -9.05 -0.58
N ILE A 156 -2.59 -8.66 -0.17
CA ILE A 156 -1.57 -9.54 0.35
C ILE A 156 -1.20 -9.13 1.77
N ILE A 157 -1.20 -10.08 2.71
CA ILE A 157 -0.61 -9.94 4.03
C ILE A 157 0.76 -10.62 4.00
N LEU A 158 1.82 -9.84 4.12
CA LEU A 158 3.17 -10.37 4.23
C LEU A 158 3.48 -10.68 5.71
N ASN A 159 3.24 -11.94 6.07
CA ASN A 159 3.29 -12.44 7.45
C ASN A 159 4.72 -12.75 7.91
N ILE A 160 5.50 -11.71 8.12
CA ILE A 160 6.91 -11.80 8.53
C ILE A 160 6.99 -12.34 9.98
N ASN A 161 7.72 -13.42 10.18
CA ASN A 161 7.92 -14.05 11.50
C ASN A 161 6.60 -14.40 12.22
N GLY A 162 5.53 -14.68 11.51
CA GLY A 162 4.25 -15.00 12.13
C GLY A 162 3.56 -13.81 12.82
N PHE A 163 3.94 -12.57 12.47
CA PHE A 163 3.40 -11.36 13.11
C PHE A 163 1.87 -11.29 13.07
N TYR A 164 1.27 -11.78 11.98
CA TYR A 164 -0.17 -11.78 11.77
C TYR A 164 -0.87 -13.11 12.07
N ASP A 165 -0.18 -14.11 12.64
CA ASP A 165 -0.78 -15.43 12.91
C ASP A 165 -2.07 -15.34 13.73
N GLN A 166 -2.09 -14.50 14.79
CA GLN A 166 -3.26 -14.33 15.63
C GLN A 166 -4.40 -13.59 14.92
N LEU A 167 -4.09 -12.63 14.06
CA LEU A 167 -5.07 -11.94 13.23
C LEU A 167 -5.70 -12.92 12.23
N ILE A 168 -4.88 -13.70 11.55
CA ILE A 168 -5.33 -14.70 10.58
C ILE A 168 -6.22 -15.74 11.27
N ALA A 169 -5.82 -16.24 12.44
CA ALA A 169 -6.62 -17.15 13.25
C ALA A 169 -7.96 -16.52 13.65
N HIS A 170 -7.98 -15.25 14.03
CA HIS A 170 -9.22 -14.55 14.35
C HIS A 170 -10.13 -14.40 13.12
N LEU A 171 -9.60 -14.11 11.94
CA LEU A 171 -10.37 -14.03 10.70
C LEU A 171 -10.98 -15.39 10.32
N HIS A 172 -10.27 -16.50 10.53
CA HIS A 172 -10.84 -17.85 10.40
C HIS A 172 -12.00 -18.05 11.37
N LEU A 173 -11.83 -17.66 12.64
CA LEU A 173 -12.88 -17.77 13.65
C LEU A 173 -14.12 -16.95 13.25
N THR A 174 -13.98 -15.75 12.69
CA THR A 174 -15.12 -14.96 12.21
C THR A 174 -15.89 -15.67 11.09
N THR A 175 -15.19 -16.43 10.26
CA THR A 175 -15.81 -17.25 9.20
C THR A 175 -16.55 -18.46 9.80
N GLU A 176 -15.93 -19.16 10.74
CA GLU A 176 -16.56 -20.30 11.46
C GLU A 176 -17.82 -19.89 12.21
N HIS A 177 -17.83 -18.68 12.78
CA HIS A 177 -18.98 -18.12 13.48
C HIS A 177 -20.02 -17.45 12.55
N GLY A 178 -19.80 -17.46 11.23
CA GLY A 178 -20.75 -16.97 10.25
C GLY A 178 -20.81 -15.44 10.10
N PHE A 179 -19.82 -14.69 10.62
CA PHE A 179 -19.75 -13.23 10.46
C PHE A 179 -19.04 -12.81 9.18
N MET A 180 -18.29 -13.73 8.55
CA MET A 180 -17.59 -13.49 7.28
C MET A 180 -17.78 -14.72 6.37
N LYS A 181 -17.89 -14.50 5.07
CA LYS A 181 -17.98 -15.58 4.10
C LYS A 181 -16.59 -16.18 3.84
N PRO A 182 -16.48 -17.51 3.61
CA PRO A 182 -15.20 -18.14 3.25
C PRO A 182 -14.50 -17.49 2.05
N GLU A 183 -15.28 -17.07 1.04
CA GLU A 183 -14.78 -16.44 -0.17
C GLU A 183 -14.12 -15.09 0.12
N ASP A 184 -14.62 -14.34 1.10
CA ASP A 184 -14.04 -13.04 1.49
C ASP A 184 -12.70 -13.23 2.21
N LEU A 185 -12.58 -14.27 3.05
CA LEU A 185 -11.31 -14.62 3.68
C LEU A 185 -10.26 -15.06 2.65
N GLN A 186 -10.64 -15.85 1.66
CA GLN A 186 -9.73 -16.33 0.60
C GLN A 186 -9.15 -15.20 -0.27
N ARG A 187 -9.79 -14.03 -0.28
CA ARG A 187 -9.28 -12.84 -0.98
C ARG A 187 -8.13 -12.14 -0.27
N LEU A 188 -7.94 -12.41 1.03
CA LEU A 188 -6.77 -11.97 1.79
C LEU A 188 -5.66 -13.03 1.67
N ILE A 189 -4.73 -12.82 0.75
CA ILE A 189 -3.67 -13.78 0.46
C ILE A 189 -2.55 -13.61 1.47
N VAL A 190 -2.17 -14.68 2.16
CA VAL A 190 -1.06 -14.66 3.11
C VAL A 190 0.20 -15.16 2.42
N CYS A 191 1.25 -14.34 2.44
CA CYS A 191 2.60 -14.69 2.00
C CYS A 191 3.58 -14.61 3.18
N HIS A 192 4.64 -15.39 3.14
CA HIS A 192 5.67 -15.41 4.18
C HIS A 192 7.00 -14.81 3.71
N THR A 193 7.16 -14.64 2.41
CA THR A 193 8.37 -14.07 1.78
C THR A 193 8.00 -12.98 0.77
N VAL A 194 8.95 -12.09 0.52
CA VAL A 194 8.82 -11.05 -0.51
C VAL A 194 8.64 -11.68 -1.90
N ASP A 195 9.40 -12.75 -2.19
CA ASP A 195 9.33 -13.44 -3.48
C ASP A 195 7.93 -14.00 -3.76
N GLU A 196 7.28 -14.63 -2.76
CA GLU A 196 5.89 -15.12 -2.87
C GLU A 196 4.94 -13.97 -3.22
N ALA A 197 5.07 -12.83 -2.53
CA ALA A 197 4.21 -11.67 -2.79
C ALA A 197 4.43 -11.12 -4.21
N ILE A 198 5.68 -11.01 -4.66
CA ILE A 198 6.00 -10.49 -6.00
C ILE A 198 5.50 -11.45 -7.10
N GLU A 199 5.61 -12.77 -6.93
CA GLU A 199 5.07 -13.74 -7.90
C GLU A 199 3.57 -13.53 -8.16
N LEU A 200 2.80 -13.25 -7.10
CA LEU A 200 1.37 -12.97 -7.22
C LEU A 200 1.05 -11.67 -7.96
N LEU A 201 2.00 -10.72 -7.99
CA LEU A 201 1.82 -9.43 -8.65
C LEU A 201 2.25 -9.43 -10.13
N LYS A 202 2.98 -10.43 -10.59
CA LYS A 202 3.45 -10.53 -11.99
C LYS A 202 2.34 -10.36 -13.05
N PRO A 203 1.11 -10.85 -12.87
CA PRO A 203 0.04 -10.65 -13.84
C PRO A 203 -0.34 -9.19 -14.03
N ILE A 204 -0.18 -8.34 -13.02
CA ILE A 204 -0.52 -6.90 -13.07
C ILE A 204 0.37 -6.17 -14.06
N VAL A 205 1.67 -6.49 -14.09
CA VAL A 205 2.65 -5.86 -14.99
C VAL A 205 2.42 -6.24 -16.46
N LYS A 206 1.80 -7.40 -16.70
CA LYS A 206 1.55 -7.92 -18.05
C LYS A 206 0.23 -7.46 -18.67
N MET A 207 -0.61 -6.75 -17.91
CA MET A 207 -1.87 -6.21 -18.44
C MET A 207 -1.56 -4.98 -19.32
N PRO A 208 -1.93 -4.96 -20.60
CA PRO A 208 -1.85 -3.75 -21.40
C PRO A 208 -2.84 -2.70 -20.84
N ASP A 209 -2.47 -1.42 -20.92
CA ASP A 209 -3.17 -0.24 -20.38
C ASP A 209 -4.65 -0.09 -20.78
N ASN A 210 -5.21 -1.00 -21.57
CA ASN A 210 -6.57 -0.93 -22.13
C ASN A 210 -7.65 -1.71 -21.36
N LEU A 211 -7.33 -2.40 -20.29
CA LEU A 211 -8.33 -2.96 -19.40
C LEU A 211 -8.60 -1.99 -18.24
N ASN A 212 -9.42 -0.98 -18.54
CA ASN A 212 -10.13 -0.20 -17.54
C ASN A 212 -10.83 -1.17 -16.58
N VAL A 213 -10.25 -1.41 -15.41
CA VAL A 213 -10.88 -2.17 -14.29
C VAL A 213 -12.02 -1.35 -13.65
N ASN A 214 -12.42 -0.25 -14.31
CA ASN A 214 -13.53 0.61 -13.96
C ASN A 214 -14.78 0.28 -14.80
N LYS A 215 -15.27 -0.95 -14.65
CA LYS A 215 -16.67 -1.27 -14.95
C LYS A 215 -17.26 -1.95 -13.73
N ILE A 216 -17.72 -1.15 -12.83
CA ILE A 216 -19.08 -1.16 -12.23
C ILE A 216 -19.29 0.20 -11.60
#